data_1f60d92c22ae09ac7610b040a5edc93b
#
_entry.id   1f60d92c22ae09ac7610b040a5edc93b
#
_cell.length_a   1.000
_cell.length_b   1.000
_cell.length_c   1.000
_cell.angle_alpha   90.00
_cell.angle_beta   90.00
_cell.angle_gamma   90.00
#
_symmetry.space_group_name_H-M   'P 1'
#
loop_
_entity.id
_entity.type
_entity.pdbx_description
1 polymer ?
#
loop_
_entity_poly.entity_id
_entity_poly.type
_entity_poly.pdbx_seq_one_letter_code
_entity_poly.pdbx_strand_id
1 'polypeptide(L)'
;MKRGFIIGVFFLLAMQVAQSQTSQKKTAPTKTTTKAPASSSLKSTMQRGELVYKSVCLTCHQADGGGVPRMNPPLIKTKWVLGDKTKLITLMLKGMNEPIEIEDEEYHNPMPPHAQLSDQQIADVLTFVRNSFGNKASAVTPTEVKSVRAKVK
;
A
#
# COMPACT_ATOMS: atom_id res chain seq x y z
N MET A 1 -80.72 2.05 7.66
CA MET A 1 -81.40 3.33 7.97
C MET A 1 -80.46 4.18 8.84
N LYS A 2 -80.41 5.51 8.53
CA LYS A 2 -79.72 6.63 9.25
C LYS A 2 -78.14 6.60 9.15
N ARG A 3 -77.49 7.24 8.23
CA ARG A 3 -77.19 8.68 7.96
C ARG A 3 -76.71 9.41 9.25
N GLY A 4 -75.41 9.69 9.33
CA GLY A 4 -74.77 10.60 10.25
C GLY A 4 -73.55 11.21 9.62
N PHE A 5 -73.77 12.37 9.06
CA PHE A 5 -72.79 13.27 8.39
C PHE A 5 -72.21 14.15 9.49
N ILE A 6 -70.89 14.15 9.71
CA ILE A 6 -70.24 15.18 10.49
C ILE A 6 -69.01 15.73 9.72
N ILE A 7 -69.16 16.97 9.35
CA ILE A 7 -68.18 17.87 8.79
C ILE A 7 -67.23 18.30 9.91
N GLY A 8 -65.98 18.15 9.71
CA GLY A 8 -64.98 18.61 10.67
C GLY A 8 -63.69 19.14 10.00
N VAL A 9 -63.79 20.41 9.67
CA VAL A 9 -62.78 21.48 9.70
C VAL A 9 -61.33 21.10 9.39
N PHE A 10 -60.91 21.45 8.17
CA PHE A 10 -59.52 21.60 7.77
C PHE A 10 -58.84 22.71 8.58
N PHE A 11 -57.85 22.39 9.39
CA PHE A 11 -56.90 23.33 9.96
C PHE A 11 -55.59 23.23 9.16
N LEU A 12 -55.47 24.15 8.20
CA LEU A 12 -54.22 24.36 7.45
C LEU A 12 -53.23 25.05 8.39
N LEU A 13 -52.30 24.30 8.97
CA LEU A 13 -51.13 24.86 9.63
C LEU A 13 -49.99 24.94 8.59
N ALA A 14 -49.81 26.14 8.02
CA ALA A 14 -48.67 26.45 7.19
C ALA A 14 -47.42 26.57 8.06
N MET A 15 -46.59 25.50 8.12
CA MET A 15 -45.24 25.56 8.63
C MET A 15 -44.32 26.13 7.57
N GLN A 16 -43.98 27.42 7.72
CA GLN A 16 -42.89 28.04 6.96
C GLN A 16 -41.58 27.54 7.48
N VAL A 17 -40.92 26.65 6.71
CA VAL A 17 -39.54 26.27 6.94
C VAL A 17 -38.65 27.37 6.42
N ALA A 18 -38.08 28.15 7.34
CA ALA A 18 -37.02 29.11 7.03
C ALA A 18 -35.77 28.37 6.60
N GLN A 19 -35.47 28.40 5.31
CA GLN A 19 -34.21 27.88 4.78
C GLN A 19 -33.09 28.85 5.12
N SER A 20 -32.33 28.57 6.18
CA SER A 20 -31.04 29.20 6.44
C SER A 20 -30.02 28.68 5.42
N GLN A 21 -29.81 29.47 4.37
CA GLN A 21 -28.68 29.24 3.46
C GLN A 21 -27.39 29.67 4.14
N THR A 22 -26.69 28.74 4.78
CA THR A 22 -25.30 28.93 5.19
C THR A 22 -24.42 28.95 3.95
N SER A 23 -23.97 30.15 3.58
CA SER A 23 -22.96 30.38 2.55
C SER A 23 -21.67 29.63 2.91
N GLN A 24 -21.44 28.47 2.30
CA GLN A 24 -20.16 27.78 2.40
C GLN A 24 -19.11 28.56 1.62
N LYS A 25 -18.32 29.31 2.33
CA LYS A 25 -17.11 29.97 1.84
C LYS A 25 -16.15 28.87 1.37
N LYS A 26 -16.04 28.71 0.05
CA LYS A 26 -15.12 27.80 -0.63
C LYS A 26 -13.69 28.23 -0.34
N THR A 27 -13.10 27.69 0.73
CA THR A 27 -11.68 27.85 0.99
C THR A 27 -10.92 26.92 0.04
N ALA A 28 -10.13 27.52 -0.84
CA ALA A 28 -9.20 26.81 -1.71
C ALA A 28 -8.22 25.97 -0.85
N PRO A 29 -7.83 24.74 -1.28
CA PRO A 29 -6.86 23.96 -0.54
C PRO A 29 -5.49 24.63 -0.61
N THR A 30 -5.08 25.25 0.48
CA THR A 30 -3.70 25.68 0.69
C THR A 30 -2.82 24.43 0.67
N LYS A 31 -1.99 24.28 -0.36
CA LYS A 31 -0.90 23.28 -0.40
C LYS A 31 0.12 23.61 0.68
N THR A 32 -0.16 23.21 1.91
CA THR A 32 0.86 23.22 2.95
C THR A 32 1.76 22.01 2.71
N THR A 33 2.87 22.22 2.01
CA THR A 33 3.95 21.25 1.87
C THR A 33 4.71 21.20 3.21
N THR A 34 4.09 20.60 4.22
CA THR A 34 4.78 20.31 5.46
C THR A 34 5.69 19.11 5.21
N LYS A 35 6.98 19.36 4.97
CA LYS A 35 8.03 18.34 4.95
C LYS A 35 8.07 17.69 6.34
N ALA A 36 7.36 16.58 6.51
CA ALA A 36 7.42 15.79 7.74
C ALA A 36 8.89 15.39 8.02
N PRO A 37 9.34 15.37 9.28
CA PRO A 37 10.70 14.94 9.60
C PRO A 37 10.95 13.53 9.05
N ALA A 38 12.12 13.32 8.45
CA ALA A 38 12.46 12.09 7.71
C ALA A 38 12.23 10.80 8.53
N SER A 39 12.38 10.87 9.85
CA SER A 39 12.14 9.76 10.78
C SER A 39 10.66 9.36 10.88
N SER A 40 9.73 10.33 10.94
CA SER A 40 8.30 10.03 10.97
C SER A 40 7.80 9.48 9.63
N SER A 41 8.41 9.91 8.52
CA SER A 41 8.14 9.41 7.18
C SER A 41 8.58 7.94 7.02
N LEU A 42 9.78 7.57 7.48
CA LEU A 42 10.26 6.19 7.40
C LEU A 42 9.39 5.24 8.24
N LYS A 43 9.04 5.64 9.48
CA LYS A 43 8.19 4.83 10.36
C LYS A 43 6.83 4.54 9.70
N SER A 44 6.18 5.54 9.15
CA SER A 44 4.89 5.36 8.48
C SER A 44 5.00 4.50 7.21
N THR A 45 6.08 4.66 6.44
CA THR A 45 6.39 3.80 5.29
C THR A 45 6.58 2.34 5.71
N MET A 46 7.33 2.10 6.79
CA MET A 46 7.54 0.77 7.35
C MET A 46 6.23 0.10 7.79
N GLN A 47 5.35 0.84 8.45
CA GLN A 47 4.04 0.33 8.87
C GLN A 47 3.16 -0.07 7.68
N ARG A 48 3.07 0.75 6.64
CA ARG A 48 2.33 0.40 5.42
C ARG A 48 2.97 -0.78 4.69
N GLY A 49 4.30 -0.79 4.60
CA GLY A 49 5.06 -1.89 3.99
C GLY A 49 4.84 -3.22 4.70
N GLU A 50 4.78 -3.22 6.03
CA GLU A 50 4.47 -4.41 6.83
C GLU A 50 3.08 -4.98 6.50
N LEU A 51 2.08 -4.12 6.32
CA LEU A 51 0.74 -4.56 5.92
C LEU A 51 0.75 -5.24 4.54
N VAL A 52 1.47 -4.65 3.58
CA VAL A 52 1.63 -5.26 2.25
C VAL A 52 2.40 -6.58 2.36
N TYR A 53 3.48 -6.63 3.14
CA TYR A 53 4.25 -7.85 3.37
C TYR A 53 3.38 -9.00 3.90
N LYS A 54 2.60 -8.73 4.92
CA LYS A 54 1.68 -9.70 5.52
C LYS A 54 0.64 -10.23 4.54
N SER A 55 0.21 -9.41 3.60
CA SER A 55 -0.85 -9.79 2.64
C SER A 55 -0.35 -10.56 1.43
N VAL A 56 0.89 -10.34 0.97
CA VAL A 56 1.36 -10.93 -0.29
C VAL A 56 2.71 -11.64 -0.23
N CYS A 57 3.54 -11.37 0.77
CA CYS A 57 4.92 -11.92 0.84
C CYS A 57 5.08 -13.00 1.91
N LEU A 58 4.32 -12.89 3.01
CA LEU A 58 4.46 -13.69 4.23
C LEU A 58 4.42 -15.20 3.97
N THR A 59 3.53 -15.64 3.11
CA THR A 59 3.31 -17.07 2.83
C THR A 59 4.57 -17.76 2.33
N CYS A 60 5.36 -17.08 1.49
CA CYS A 60 6.59 -17.62 0.91
C CYS A 60 7.84 -17.25 1.72
N HIS A 61 7.94 -15.98 2.15
CA HIS A 61 9.15 -15.48 2.79
C HIS A 61 9.14 -15.56 4.32
N GLN A 62 8.07 -16.05 4.92
CA GLN A 62 7.86 -16.25 6.35
C GLN A 62 7.87 -14.93 7.17
N ALA A 63 7.45 -15.00 8.43
CA ALA A 63 7.31 -13.83 9.30
C ALA A 63 8.66 -13.20 9.69
N ASP A 64 9.70 -13.99 9.73
CA ASP A 64 11.07 -13.59 10.05
C ASP A 64 11.91 -13.22 8.81
N GLY A 65 11.35 -13.37 7.60
CA GLY A 65 12.06 -13.16 6.35
C GLY A 65 13.06 -14.27 6.01
N GLY A 66 13.01 -15.40 6.71
CA GLY A 66 13.93 -16.53 6.51
C GLY A 66 13.65 -17.38 5.27
N GLY A 67 12.43 -17.27 4.72
CA GLY A 67 12.01 -18.10 3.61
C GLY A 67 11.81 -19.57 3.98
N VAL A 68 11.91 -20.45 2.99
CA VAL A 68 11.83 -21.91 3.16
C VAL A 68 13.00 -22.54 2.39
N PRO A 69 13.88 -23.28 3.05
CA PRO A 69 15.07 -23.88 2.42
C PRO A 69 14.76 -24.58 1.09
N ARG A 70 15.55 -24.31 0.09
CA ARG A 70 15.43 -24.85 -1.29
C ARG A 70 14.14 -24.52 -2.04
N MET A 71 13.19 -23.88 -1.39
CA MET A 71 11.91 -23.49 -2.00
C MET A 71 11.82 -21.98 -2.21
N ASN A 72 11.77 -21.23 -1.12
CA ASN A 72 11.59 -19.77 -1.16
C ASN A 72 12.79 -19.08 -0.50
N PRO A 73 13.48 -18.18 -1.19
CA PRO A 73 14.73 -17.62 -0.69
C PRO A 73 14.52 -16.70 0.53
N PRO A 74 15.54 -16.58 1.40
CA PRO A 74 15.52 -15.63 2.49
C PRO A 74 15.60 -14.18 1.97
N LEU A 75 15.07 -13.26 2.77
CA LEU A 75 15.18 -11.81 2.55
C LEU A 75 16.21 -11.17 3.49
N ILE A 76 16.87 -11.99 4.33
CA ILE A 76 17.81 -11.56 5.36
C ILE A 76 19.18 -11.31 4.73
N LYS A 77 19.63 -10.06 4.72
CA LYS A 77 20.99 -9.62 4.32
C LYS A 77 21.48 -10.06 2.93
N THR A 78 20.56 -10.51 2.05
CA THR A 78 20.94 -10.96 0.72
C THR A 78 21.38 -9.81 -0.19
N LYS A 79 22.24 -10.10 -1.16
CA LYS A 79 22.65 -9.15 -2.20
C LYS A 79 21.46 -8.66 -3.04
N TRP A 80 20.43 -9.49 -3.18
CA TRP A 80 19.19 -9.12 -3.88
C TRP A 80 18.43 -8.03 -3.14
N VAL A 81 18.26 -8.15 -1.84
CA VAL A 81 17.51 -7.19 -1.03
C VAL A 81 18.31 -5.91 -0.79
N LEU A 82 19.60 -6.03 -0.46
CA LEU A 82 20.42 -4.88 -0.07
C LEU A 82 21.08 -4.16 -1.25
N GLY A 83 21.12 -4.80 -2.42
CA GLY A 83 21.78 -4.30 -3.62
C GLY A 83 20.97 -3.28 -4.42
N ASP A 84 21.03 -3.43 -5.74
CA ASP A 84 20.44 -2.51 -6.71
C ASP A 84 18.91 -2.48 -6.61
N LYS A 85 18.36 -1.30 -6.32
CA LYS A 85 16.91 -1.09 -6.22
C LYS A 85 16.17 -1.33 -7.53
N THR A 86 16.79 -1.01 -8.67
CA THR A 86 16.16 -1.20 -9.98
C THR A 86 15.94 -2.68 -10.27
N LYS A 87 16.93 -3.53 -9.96
CA LYS A 87 16.81 -4.98 -10.09
C LYS A 87 15.73 -5.53 -9.16
N LEU A 88 15.71 -5.08 -7.91
CA LEU A 88 14.73 -5.52 -6.92
C LEU A 88 13.30 -5.10 -7.30
N ILE A 89 13.12 -3.87 -7.78
CA ILE A 89 11.82 -3.39 -8.28
C ILE A 89 11.39 -4.17 -9.54
N THR A 90 12.33 -4.44 -10.45
CA THR A 90 12.04 -5.24 -11.66
C THR A 90 11.59 -6.63 -11.29
N LEU A 91 12.24 -7.26 -10.31
CA LEU A 91 11.84 -8.56 -9.77
C LEU A 91 10.40 -8.53 -9.22
N MET A 92 10.05 -7.52 -8.46
CA MET A 92 8.68 -7.35 -7.96
C MET A 92 7.65 -7.23 -9.10
N LEU A 93 7.99 -6.53 -10.16
CA LEU A 93 7.07 -6.27 -11.28
C LEU A 93 6.92 -7.48 -12.21
N LYS A 94 8.00 -8.19 -12.49
CA LYS A 94 8.05 -9.30 -13.48
C LYS A 94 7.93 -10.67 -12.85
N GLY A 95 8.23 -10.79 -11.55
CA GLY A 95 8.48 -12.08 -10.95
C GLY A 95 9.80 -12.70 -11.43
N MET A 96 9.99 -13.96 -11.09
CA MET A 96 11.13 -14.77 -11.50
C MET A 96 10.72 -16.24 -11.55
N ASN A 97 11.03 -16.91 -12.66
CA ASN A 97 10.72 -18.33 -12.85
C ASN A 97 11.97 -19.22 -12.77
N GLU A 98 13.15 -18.62 -12.96
CA GLU A 98 14.40 -19.35 -12.91
C GLU A 98 14.85 -19.61 -11.47
N PRO A 99 15.48 -20.76 -11.19
CA PRO A 99 16.12 -21.00 -9.90
C PRO A 99 17.13 -19.91 -9.58
N ILE A 100 17.28 -19.61 -8.31
CA ILE A 100 18.21 -18.60 -7.81
C ILE A 100 19.11 -19.19 -6.74
N GLU A 101 20.41 -18.89 -6.81
CA GLU A 101 21.38 -19.24 -5.80
C GLU A 101 21.62 -18.09 -4.82
N ILE A 102 21.53 -18.36 -3.54
CA ILE A 102 21.83 -17.43 -2.45
C ILE A 102 22.66 -18.19 -1.39
N GLU A 103 23.90 -17.72 -1.16
CA GLU A 103 24.80 -18.28 -0.15
C GLU A 103 25.01 -19.81 -0.32
N ASP A 104 25.32 -20.23 -1.55
CA ASP A 104 25.56 -21.62 -1.94
C ASP A 104 24.32 -22.55 -1.81
N GLU A 105 23.14 -22.00 -1.62
CA GLU A 105 21.87 -22.74 -1.64
C GLU A 105 20.98 -22.32 -2.81
N GLU A 106 20.46 -23.30 -3.53
CA GLU A 106 19.60 -23.11 -4.68
C GLU A 106 18.11 -23.13 -4.27
N TYR A 107 17.34 -22.17 -4.78
CA TYR A 107 15.90 -22.00 -4.51
C TYR A 107 15.11 -22.13 -5.80
N HIS A 108 14.10 -22.99 -5.80
CA HIS A 108 13.43 -23.44 -7.04
C HIS A 108 12.01 -22.90 -7.23
N ASN A 109 11.36 -22.41 -6.20
CA ASN A 109 10.00 -21.89 -6.35
C ASN A 109 10.00 -20.59 -7.16
N PRO A 110 9.13 -20.47 -8.16
CA PRO A 110 8.97 -19.23 -8.89
C PRO A 110 8.40 -18.13 -7.97
N MET A 111 8.91 -16.92 -8.12
CA MET A 111 8.31 -15.75 -7.51
C MET A 111 7.30 -15.15 -8.49
N PRO A 112 6.01 -15.10 -8.16
CA PRO A 112 5.01 -14.50 -9.06
C PRO A 112 5.21 -12.99 -9.21
N PRO A 113 4.80 -12.38 -10.34
CA PRO A 113 4.81 -10.94 -10.51
C PRO A 113 3.79 -10.27 -9.57
N HIS A 114 4.15 -9.11 -9.04
CA HIS A 114 3.29 -8.28 -8.20
C HIS A 114 2.96 -6.93 -8.87
N ALA A 115 2.84 -6.93 -10.19
CA ALA A 115 2.56 -5.74 -11.00
C ALA A 115 1.21 -5.07 -10.66
N GLN A 116 0.28 -5.80 -10.04
CA GLN A 116 -1.01 -5.29 -9.56
C GLN A 116 -0.90 -4.34 -8.35
N LEU A 117 0.22 -4.38 -7.63
CA LEU A 117 0.48 -3.44 -6.55
C LEU A 117 0.77 -2.04 -7.11
N SER A 118 0.27 -1.00 -6.45
CA SER A 118 0.59 0.38 -6.80
C SER A 118 2.08 0.70 -6.56
N ASP A 119 2.57 1.77 -7.20
CA ASP A 119 3.96 2.22 -7.01
C ASP A 119 4.25 2.53 -5.53
N GLN A 120 3.26 3.07 -4.80
CA GLN A 120 3.38 3.32 -3.37
C GLN A 120 3.49 2.02 -2.56
N GLN A 121 2.67 1.02 -2.87
CA GLN A 121 2.70 -0.27 -2.17
C GLN A 121 4.01 -1.02 -2.39
N ILE A 122 4.53 -1.03 -3.62
CA ILE A 122 5.83 -1.62 -3.93
C ILE A 122 6.96 -0.87 -3.20
N ALA A 123 6.94 0.47 -3.21
CA ALA A 123 7.92 1.27 -2.50
C ALA A 123 7.89 1.01 -0.99
N ASP A 124 6.71 0.96 -0.40
CA ASP A 124 6.51 0.73 1.03
C ASP A 124 6.99 -0.67 1.45
N VAL A 125 6.58 -1.73 0.72
CA VAL A 125 6.98 -3.11 1.06
C VAL A 125 8.47 -3.34 0.84
N LEU A 126 9.07 -2.80 -0.22
CA LEU A 126 10.52 -2.92 -0.42
C LEU A 126 11.30 -2.12 0.62
N THR A 127 10.80 -0.97 1.05
CA THR A 127 11.39 -0.22 2.17
C THR A 127 11.30 -1.02 3.47
N PHE A 128 10.17 -1.67 3.73
CA PHE A 128 10.00 -2.57 4.88
C PHE A 128 11.01 -3.71 4.84
N VAL A 129 11.07 -4.47 3.77
CA VAL A 129 12.00 -5.61 3.61
C VAL A 129 13.46 -5.16 3.77
N ARG A 130 13.83 -4.02 3.19
CA ARG A 130 15.19 -3.46 3.25
C ARG A 130 15.60 -2.91 4.62
N ASN A 131 14.65 -2.77 5.55
CA ASN A 131 14.89 -2.24 6.90
C ASN A 131 14.31 -3.12 8.02
N SER A 132 13.88 -4.34 7.69
CA SER A 132 13.44 -5.38 8.63
C SER A 132 14.40 -6.56 8.59
N PHE A 133 14.17 -7.57 9.41
CA PHE A 133 14.94 -8.82 9.43
C PHE A 133 16.45 -8.62 9.63
N GLY A 134 16.85 -7.57 10.35
CA GLY A 134 18.25 -7.18 10.53
C GLY A 134 18.90 -6.47 9.32
N ASN A 135 18.12 -6.17 8.29
CA ASN A 135 18.51 -5.37 7.14
C ASN A 135 18.62 -3.88 7.50
N LYS A 136 19.55 -3.18 6.84
CA LYS A 136 19.71 -1.72 6.92
C LYS A 136 20.12 -1.20 5.55
N ALA A 137 19.16 -0.67 4.78
CA ALA A 137 19.43 -0.11 3.45
C ALA A 137 18.52 1.09 3.16
N SER A 138 18.87 1.84 2.11
CA SER A 138 18.08 3.01 1.69
C SER A 138 16.66 2.64 1.33
N ALA A 139 15.71 3.49 1.69
CA ALA A 139 14.31 3.36 1.31
C ALA A 139 14.13 3.38 -0.22
N VAL A 140 13.08 2.71 -0.68
CA VAL A 140 12.60 2.78 -2.06
C VAL A 140 11.51 3.83 -2.14
N THR A 141 11.50 4.64 -3.17
CA THR A 141 10.51 5.69 -3.39
C THR A 141 9.49 5.29 -4.47
N PRO A 142 8.25 5.79 -4.42
CA PRO A 142 7.27 5.56 -5.48
C PRO A 142 7.73 6.07 -6.85
N THR A 143 8.54 7.11 -6.88
CA THR A 143 9.12 7.66 -8.13
C THR A 143 10.10 6.68 -8.75
N GLU A 144 10.94 6.00 -7.96
CA GLU A 144 11.83 4.94 -8.46
C GLU A 144 11.01 3.79 -9.03
N VAL A 145 9.97 3.34 -8.34
CA VAL A 145 9.08 2.26 -8.82
C VAL A 145 8.41 2.65 -10.14
N LYS A 146 7.84 3.85 -10.22
CA LYS A 146 7.21 4.38 -11.44
C LYS A 146 8.19 4.40 -12.62
N SER A 147 9.42 4.84 -12.38
CA SER A 147 10.45 4.91 -13.42
C SER A 147 10.84 3.53 -13.94
N VAL A 148 10.91 2.51 -13.08
CA VAL A 148 11.20 1.13 -13.48
C VAL A 148 9.99 0.52 -14.19
N ARG A 149 8.77 0.69 -13.65
CA ARG A 149 7.53 0.19 -14.27
C ARG A 149 7.35 0.70 -15.70
N ALA A 150 7.69 1.94 -15.98
CA ALA A 150 7.61 2.50 -17.34
C ALA A 150 8.55 1.80 -18.34
N LYS A 151 9.63 1.15 -17.88
CA LYS A 151 10.62 0.44 -18.69
C LYS A 151 10.36 -1.07 -18.78
N VAL A 152 9.60 -1.60 -17.84
CA VAL A 152 9.24 -3.02 -17.74
C VAL A 152 7.93 -3.21 -18.49
N LYS A 153 8.02 -3.71 -19.73
CA LYS A 153 6.86 -4.10 -20.55
C LYS A 153 6.71 -5.60 -20.52
#